data_593baf7eeba28baf1dab5838db010bd0
#
_entry.id   593baf7eeba28baf1dab5838db010bd0
#
_cell.length_a   1.000
_cell.length_b   1.000
_cell.length_c   1.000
_cell.angle_alpha   90.00
_cell.angle_beta   90.00
_cell.angle_gamma   90.00
#
_symmetry.space_group_name_H-M   'P 1'
#
loop_
_entity.id
_entity.type
_entity.pdbx_description
1 polymer ?
#
loop_
_entity_poly.entity_id
_entity_poly.type
_entity_poly.pdbx_seq_one_letter_code
_entity_poly.pdbx_strand_id
1 'polypeptide(L)'
;MRYYIIAGEASGDLHASNFAKSLIQLDIEAKLRGFGGERMQQAGVELVHHYRDTAFMGFWEVLKNIRKISLLLNKCKEDILRFKPDVIVLVDYPGFNLRIARWAKENNFKTCYYISPKLWAWNEKRVHTIKKYVDLMLCIFPFEVDFYKNYNFDVKFVGHPLIDALNETNTLKIEKNKIALLPGSRKQEIDSMTPLFLKIAEKYYSEKFIVAGISSMGKELYSNFNRRNIEIIWDDTPRVLKQSKAAIVNSGTATLEAALLNVPQMVCYKTSGLTYFIAKKLIKVKWISPVNIILNREAVKEFIQHDCVNGTLESELLSLLNNEVHRVKILNDYSELRQLLGSKGASMKAAKAVLGLLKS
;
A
#
# COMPACT_ATOMS: atom_id res chain seq x y z
N MET A 1 28.00 -6.88 -2.34
CA MET A 1 27.26 -7.82 -1.44
C MET A 1 26.11 -8.50 -2.16
N ARG A 2 25.53 -9.59 -1.61
CA ARG A 2 24.41 -10.33 -2.20
C ARG A 2 23.13 -10.10 -1.39
N TYR A 3 22.08 -9.63 -2.04
CA TYR A 3 20.80 -9.31 -1.40
C TYR A 3 19.69 -10.13 -2.04
N TYR A 4 18.86 -10.78 -1.23
CA TYR A 4 17.71 -11.50 -1.70
C TYR A 4 16.44 -10.75 -1.30
N ILE A 5 15.67 -10.25 -2.28
CA ILE A 5 14.54 -9.35 -2.02
C ILE A 5 13.24 -10.08 -2.36
N ILE A 6 12.26 -10.05 -1.45
CA ILE A 6 10.97 -10.72 -1.63
C ILE A 6 9.83 -9.72 -1.50
N ALA A 7 9.12 -9.50 -2.62
CA ALA A 7 7.89 -8.72 -2.70
C ALA A 7 6.79 -9.56 -3.36
N GLY A 8 5.59 -9.59 -2.78
CA GLY A 8 4.52 -10.49 -3.19
C GLY A 8 3.34 -9.82 -3.89
N GLU A 9 3.38 -8.51 -4.13
CA GLU A 9 2.30 -7.75 -4.78
C GLU A 9 2.83 -6.48 -5.46
N ALA A 10 1.99 -5.83 -6.27
CA ALA A 10 2.38 -4.68 -7.09
C ALA A 10 2.92 -3.49 -6.27
N SER A 11 2.31 -3.21 -5.10
CA SER A 11 2.79 -2.17 -4.18
C SER A 11 4.16 -2.52 -3.59
N GLY A 12 4.33 -3.78 -3.20
CA GLY A 12 5.61 -4.31 -2.71
C GLY A 12 6.70 -4.23 -3.79
N ASP A 13 6.39 -4.58 -5.05
CA ASP A 13 7.30 -4.48 -6.19
C ASP A 13 7.76 -3.04 -6.44
N LEU A 14 6.84 -2.07 -6.37
CA LEU A 14 7.18 -0.64 -6.48
C LEU A 14 8.17 -0.19 -5.38
N HIS A 15 7.89 -0.53 -4.13
CA HIS A 15 8.74 -0.11 -3.01
C HIS A 15 10.08 -0.85 -3.00
N ALA A 16 10.07 -2.14 -3.31
CA ALA A 16 11.27 -2.95 -3.44
C ALA A 16 12.17 -2.49 -4.61
N SER A 17 11.59 -2.04 -5.72
CA SER A 17 12.37 -1.51 -6.85
C SER A 17 13.10 -0.22 -6.49
N ASN A 18 12.47 0.71 -5.78
CA ASN A 18 13.11 1.95 -5.31
C ASN A 18 14.18 1.67 -4.26
N PHE A 19 13.92 0.70 -3.39
CA PHE A 19 14.92 0.21 -2.44
C PHE A 19 16.12 -0.43 -3.16
N ALA A 20 15.90 -1.26 -4.18
CA ALA A 20 16.95 -1.88 -4.99
C ALA A 20 17.82 -0.84 -5.70
N LYS A 21 17.23 0.17 -6.32
CA LYS A 21 17.96 1.30 -6.91
C LYS A 21 18.83 2.01 -5.89
N SER A 22 18.32 2.23 -4.68
CA SER A 22 19.09 2.85 -3.59
C SER A 22 20.23 1.96 -3.08
N LEU A 23 20.06 0.64 -3.06
CA LEU A 23 21.12 -0.30 -2.73
C LEU A 23 22.26 -0.26 -3.75
N ILE A 24 21.93 -0.26 -5.05
CA ILE A 24 22.94 -0.20 -6.14
C ILE A 24 23.75 1.11 -6.06
N GLN A 25 23.10 2.23 -5.69
CA GLN A 25 23.80 3.50 -5.48
C GLN A 25 24.82 3.46 -4.32
N LEU A 26 24.57 2.64 -3.29
CA LEU A 26 25.42 2.53 -2.10
C LEU A 26 26.43 1.38 -2.18
N ASP A 27 26.12 0.35 -2.95
CA ASP A 27 26.95 -0.84 -3.18
C ASP A 27 26.95 -1.16 -4.68
N ILE A 28 27.92 -0.61 -5.41
CA ILE A 28 28.04 -0.71 -6.88
C ILE A 28 28.16 -2.17 -7.34
N GLU A 29 28.73 -3.04 -6.51
CA GLU A 29 28.89 -4.47 -6.78
C GLU A 29 27.71 -5.31 -6.25
N ALA A 30 26.61 -4.67 -5.84
CA ALA A 30 25.44 -5.37 -5.33
C ALA A 30 24.90 -6.40 -6.32
N LYS A 31 24.76 -7.65 -5.87
CA LYS A 31 24.05 -8.69 -6.60
C LYS A 31 22.65 -8.85 -5.99
N LEU A 32 21.64 -8.50 -6.78
CA LEU A 32 20.24 -8.49 -6.34
C LEU A 32 19.51 -9.63 -7.02
N ARG A 33 18.84 -10.47 -6.24
CA ARG A 33 18.03 -11.61 -6.70
C ARG A 33 16.80 -11.75 -5.85
N GLY A 34 15.71 -12.32 -6.37
CA GLY A 34 14.55 -12.58 -5.55
C GLY A 34 13.21 -12.75 -6.26
N PHE A 35 12.15 -12.53 -5.51
CA PHE A 35 10.76 -12.63 -5.93
C PHE A 35 10.16 -11.23 -6.02
N GLY A 36 9.51 -10.90 -7.15
CA GLY A 36 8.98 -9.55 -7.35
C GLY A 36 8.24 -9.42 -8.66
N GLY A 37 8.34 -8.28 -9.29
CA GLY A 37 7.71 -7.99 -10.57
C GLY A 37 8.60 -7.18 -11.50
N GLU A 38 7.99 -6.65 -12.55
CA GLU A 38 8.68 -5.94 -13.64
C GLU A 38 9.47 -4.73 -13.14
N ARG A 39 8.99 -4.02 -12.08
CA ARG A 39 9.68 -2.85 -11.54
C ARG A 39 10.98 -3.22 -10.84
N MET A 40 10.99 -4.32 -10.08
CA MET A 40 12.22 -4.86 -9.48
C MET A 40 13.20 -5.33 -10.56
N GLN A 41 12.70 -6.01 -11.60
CA GLN A 41 13.53 -6.45 -12.72
C GLN A 41 14.19 -5.27 -13.44
N GLN A 42 13.43 -4.21 -13.73
CA GLN A 42 13.94 -2.96 -14.32
C GLN A 42 14.93 -2.23 -13.41
N ALA A 43 14.84 -2.43 -12.09
CA ALA A 43 15.76 -1.90 -11.10
C ALA A 43 17.03 -2.76 -10.93
N GLY A 44 17.24 -3.80 -11.75
CA GLY A 44 18.45 -4.64 -11.74
C GLY A 44 18.35 -5.87 -10.83
N VAL A 45 17.16 -6.25 -10.35
CA VAL A 45 16.97 -7.49 -9.58
C VAL A 45 16.77 -8.67 -10.53
N GLU A 46 17.56 -9.72 -10.37
CA GLU A 46 17.37 -10.99 -11.06
C GLU A 46 16.14 -11.71 -10.47
N LEU A 47 15.05 -11.77 -11.24
CA LEU A 47 13.81 -12.41 -10.81
C LEU A 47 13.86 -13.93 -10.95
N VAL A 48 13.54 -14.61 -9.85
CA VAL A 48 13.34 -16.07 -9.80
C VAL A 48 11.87 -16.43 -9.97
N HIS A 49 10.98 -15.52 -9.56
CA HIS A 49 9.55 -15.73 -9.61
C HIS A 49 8.81 -14.40 -9.69
N HIS A 50 7.78 -14.35 -10.54
CA HIS A 50 6.94 -13.19 -10.71
C HIS A 50 5.70 -13.26 -9.80
N TYR A 51 5.39 -12.18 -9.04
CA TYR A 51 4.28 -12.19 -8.09
C TYR A 51 2.90 -12.45 -8.73
N ARG A 52 2.70 -12.10 -10.01
CA ARG A 52 1.43 -12.37 -10.73
C ARG A 52 1.10 -13.85 -10.83
N ASP A 53 2.11 -14.72 -10.84
CA ASP A 53 1.90 -16.17 -10.95
C ASP A 53 1.37 -16.76 -9.64
N THR A 54 1.38 -15.98 -8.55
CA THR A 54 1.02 -16.45 -7.21
C THR A 54 0.29 -15.41 -6.36
N ALA A 55 -0.33 -14.43 -6.96
CA ALA A 55 -1.16 -13.43 -6.26
C ALA A 55 -2.45 -14.07 -5.71
N PHE A 56 -2.31 -14.93 -4.68
CA PHE A 56 -3.45 -15.51 -3.96
C PHE A 56 -3.85 -14.54 -2.84
N MET A 57 -4.96 -13.85 -3.00
CA MET A 57 -5.48 -12.92 -2.01
C MET A 57 -6.87 -13.35 -1.54
N GLY A 58 -7.00 -13.52 -0.22
CA GLY A 58 -8.24 -13.92 0.43
C GLY A 58 -8.12 -15.25 1.16
N PHE A 59 -8.83 -15.37 2.29
CA PHE A 59 -8.76 -16.55 3.15
C PHE A 59 -9.09 -17.85 2.41
N TRP A 60 -10.12 -17.84 1.55
CA TRP A 60 -10.56 -18.99 0.76
C TRP A 60 -9.59 -19.35 -0.37
N GLU A 61 -8.98 -18.35 -1.00
CA GLU A 61 -7.98 -18.56 -2.05
C GLU A 61 -6.68 -19.14 -1.47
N VAL A 62 -6.27 -18.67 -0.30
CA VAL A 62 -5.12 -19.24 0.43
C VAL A 62 -5.35 -20.68 0.82
N LEU A 63 -6.55 -21.04 1.34
CA LEU A 63 -6.88 -22.42 1.67
C LEU A 63 -6.89 -23.34 0.44
N LYS A 64 -7.49 -22.90 -0.67
CA LYS A 64 -7.51 -23.66 -1.93
C LYS A 64 -6.11 -23.88 -2.53
N ASN A 65 -5.19 -22.97 -2.29
CA ASN A 65 -3.87 -22.96 -2.91
C ASN A 65 -2.72 -23.29 -1.94
N ILE A 66 -3.01 -23.89 -0.79
CA ILE A 66 -2.00 -24.17 0.25
C ILE A 66 -0.82 -25.01 -0.28
N ARG A 67 -1.07 -25.97 -1.18
CA ARG A 67 -0.04 -26.75 -1.85
C ARG A 67 0.87 -25.89 -2.74
N LYS A 68 0.28 -24.97 -3.53
CA LYS A 68 1.05 -24.05 -4.39
C LYS A 68 1.91 -23.09 -3.55
N ILE A 69 1.36 -22.59 -2.44
CA ILE A 69 2.10 -21.74 -1.50
C ILE A 69 3.28 -22.50 -0.88
N SER A 70 3.08 -23.77 -0.51
CA SER A 70 4.14 -24.64 0.02
C SER A 70 5.25 -24.89 -1.02
N LEU A 71 4.89 -25.18 -2.26
CA LEU A 71 5.85 -25.37 -3.36
C LEU A 71 6.65 -24.07 -3.61
N LEU A 72 5.98 -22.93 -3.57
CA LEU A 72 6.64 -21.64 -3.74
C LEU A 72 7.60 -21.31 -2.60
N LEU A 73 7.21 -21.62 -1.35
CA LEU A 73 8.10 -21.48 -0.20
C LEU A 73 9.36 -22.36 -0.35
N ASN A 74 9.21 -23.61 -0.80
CA ASN A 74 10.34 -24.50 -1.02
C ASN A 74 11.25 -23.98 -2.16
N LYS A 75 10.67 -23.58 -3.30
CA LYS A 75 11.42 -22.94 -4.39
C LYS A 75 12.22 -21.73 -3.91
N CYS A 76 11.61 -20.88 -3.09
CA CYS A 76 12.27 -19.71 -2.52
C CYS A 76 13.46 -20.09 -1.63
N LYS A 77 13.25 -21.05 -0.72
CA LYS A 77 14.29 -21.55 0.20
C LYS A 77 15.48 -22.20 -0.54
N GLU A 78 15.20 -23.05 -1.52
CA GLU A 78 16.22 -23.69 -2.34
C GLU A 78 17.06 -22.67 -3.12
N ASP A 79 16.40 -21.63 -3.64
CA ASP A 79 17.09 -20.59 -4.38
C ASP A 79 17.94 -19.69 -3.46
N ILE A 80 17.45 -19.36 -2.25
CA ILE A 80 18.22 -18.66 -1.23
C ILE A 80 19.48 -19.45 -0.84
N LEU A 81 19.36 -20.77 -0.63
CA LEU A 81 20.49 -21.64 -0.31
C LEU A 81 21.54 -21.66 -1.42
N ARG A 82 21.12 -21.66 -2.69
CA ARG A 82 22.02 -21.60 -3.84
C ARG A 82 22.69 -20.24 -4.00
N PHE A 83 21.92 -19.17 -3.85
CA PHE A 83 22.41 -17.80 -4.02
C PHE A 83 23.29 -17.37 -2.86
N LYS A 84 23.06 -17.89 -1.64
CA LYS A 84 23.79 -17.56 -0.39
C LYS A 84 23.87 -16.04 -0.16
N PRO A 85 22.72 -15.36 0.03
CA PRO A 85 22.72 -13.92 0.26
C PRO A 85 23.34 -13.54 1.60
N ASP A 86 23.91 -12.33 1.68
CA ASP A 86 24.37 -11.74 2.92
C ASP A 86 23.19 -11.28 3.80
N VAL A 87 22.07 -10.91 3.15
CA VAL A 87 20.83 -10.55 3.83
C VAL A 87 19.59 -10.87 2.95
N ILE A 88 18.51 -11.27 3.62
CA ILE A 88 17.19 -11.46 3.01
C ILE A 88 16.32 -10.27 3.39
N VAL A 89 15.84 -9.51 2.39
CA VAL A 89 14.96 -8.34 2.57
C VAL A 89 13.53 -8.73 2.23
N LEU A 90 12.67 -8.69 3.24
CA LEU A 90 11.26 -9.08 3.18
C LEU A 90 10.40 -7.83 3.09
N VAL A 91 9.75 -7.61 1.95
CA VAL A 91 8.97 -6.39 1.71
C VAL A 91 7.48 -6.69 1.85
N ASP A 92 6.85 -6.16 2.93
CA ASP A 92 5.44 -6.41 3.25
C ASP A 92 5.07 -7.92 3.18
N TYR A 93 3.93 -8.31 2.58
CA TYR A 93 3.51 -9.68 2.28
C TYR A 93 3.65 -10.68 3.46
N PRO A 94 3.04 -10.40 4.61
CA PRO A 94 3.33 -11.09 5.88
C PRO A 94 3.00 -12.57 5.90
N GLY A 95 2.02 -13.02 5.11
CA GLY A 95 1.63 -14.42 5.05
C GLY A 95 2.73 -15.35 4.54
N PHE A 96 3.56 -14.88 3.63
CA PHE A 96 4.70 -15.58 3.06
C PHE A 96 6.00 -15.21 3.78
N ASN A 97 6.25 -13.92 3.92
CA ASN A 97 7.52 -13.38 4.40
C ASN A 97 7.85 -13.79 5.84
N LEU A 98 6.86 -13.88 6.74
CA LEU A 98 7.12 -14.35 8.11
C LEU A 98 7.51 -15.84 8.18
N ARG A 99 7.06 -16.66 7.23
CA ARG A 99 7.51 -18.07 7.14
C ARG A 99 8.94 -18.16 6.63
N ILE A 100 9.32 -17.30 5.67
CA ILE A 100 10.71 -17.20 5.21
C ILE A 100 11.59 -16.63 6.31
N ALA A 101 11.16 -15.58 7.06
CA ALA A 101 11.93 -15.02 8.18
C ALA A 101 12.28 -16.08 9.22
N ARG A 102 11.29 -16.90 9.62
CA ARG A 102 11.51 -18.00 10.56
C ARG A 102 12.56 -18.98 10.04
N TRP A 103 12.36 -19.48 8.82
CA TRP A 103 13.29 -20.43 8.20
C TRP A 103 14.69 -19.83 8.00
N ALA A 104 14.78 -18.57 7.59
CA ALA A 104 16.04 -17.88 7.40
C ALA A 104 16.85 -17.78 8.70
N LYS A 105 16.19 -17.44 9.82
CA LYS A 105 16.82 -17.40 11.14
C LYS A 105 17.32 -18.77 11.59
N GLU A 106 16.53 -19.83 11.35
CA GLU A 106 16.89 -21.22 11.64
C GLU A 106 18.09 -21.71 10.79
N ASN A 107 18.38 -21.03 9.65
CA ASN A 107 19.51 -21.33 8.75
C ASN A 107 20.60 -20.26 8.79
N ASN A 108 20.65 -19.42 9.83
CA ASN A 108 21.67 -18.40 10.08
C ASN A 108 21.79 -17.29 9.00
N PHE A 109 20.70 -17.01 8.26
CA PHE A 109 20.65 -15.85 7.38
C PHE A 109 20.24 -14.61 8.16
N LYS A 110 20.89 -13.47 7.90
CA LYS A 110 20.42 -12.15 8.36
C LYS A 110 19.15 -11.76 7.62
N THR A 111 18.19 -11.18 8.36
CA THR A 111 16.88 -10.78 7.82
C THR A 111 16.58 -9.33 8.10
N CYS A 112 16.09 -8.62 7.08
CA CYS A 112 15.50 -7.30 7.21
C CYS A 112 14.04 -7.37 6.76
N TYR A 113 13.13 -6.83 7.56
CA TYR A 113 11.73 -6.68 7.18
C TYR A 113 11.45 -5.20 6.88
N TYR A 114 11.14 -4.88 5.63
CA TYR A 114 10.83 -3.54 5.17
C TYR A 114 9.32 -3.42 4.90
N ILE A 115 8.70 -2.39 5.43
CA ILE A 115 7.25 -2.16 5.49
C ILE A 115 6.57 -3.15 6.45
N SER A 116 6.49 -2.75 7.71
CA SER A 116 5.89 -3.53 8.78
C SER A 116 4.48 -4.02 8.43
N PRO A 117 4.15 -5.28 8.74
CA PRO A 117 2.76 -5.73 8.70
C PRO A 117 1.89 -4.90 9.65
N LYS A 118 0.66 -4.62 9.27
CA LYS A 118 -0.31 -3.83 10.07
C LYS A 118 -0.81 -4.62 11.30
N LEU A 119 0.10 -5.07 12.15
CA LEU A 119 -0.20 -5.92 13.32
C LEU A 119 -1.04 -5.17 14.36
N TRP A 120 -0.78 -3.89 14.52
CA TRP A 120 -1.48 -2.96 15.39
C TRP A 120 -2.99 -2.86 15.07
N ALA A 121 -3.38 -3.18 13.85
CA ALA A 121 -4.77 -3.11 13.42
C ALA A 121 -5.61 -4.33 13.86
N TRP A 122 -5.03 -5.53 13.95
CA TRP A 122 -5.84 -6.75 14.15
C TRP A 122 -5.13 -7.96 14.79
N ASN A 123 -3.79 -8.06 14.75
CA ASN A 123 -3.07 -9.25 15.23
C ASN A 123 -1.73 -8.92 15.89
N GLU A 124 -1.78 -8.24 17.02
CA GLU A 124 -0.62 -7.81 17.79
C GLU A 124 0.29 -8.98 18.22
N LYS A 125 -0.29 -10.18 18.47
CA LYS A 125 0.47 -11.36 18.90
C LYS A 125 1.60 -11.74 17.91
N ARG A 126 1.49 -11.38 16.64
CA ARG A 126 2.54 -11.61 15.64
C ARG A 126 3.83 -10.81 15.90
N VAL A 127 3.80 -9.79 16.75
CA VAL A 127 4.99 -9.06 17.18
C VAL A 127 6.04 -10.01 17.75
N HIS A 128 5.63 -11.00 18.55
CA HIS A 128 6.55 -11.98 19.11
C HIS A 128 7.25 -12.83 18.03
N THR A 129 6.55 -13.14 16.95
CA THR A 129 7.15 -13.84 15.80
C THR A 129 8.18 -12.94 15.10
N ILE A 130 7.85 -11.68 14.87
CA ILE A 130 8.76 -10.72 14.25
C ILE A 130 10.00 -10.52 15.12
N LYS A 131 9.83 -10.21 16.40
CA LYS A 131 10.91 -10.02 17.37
C LYS A 131 11.86 -11.23 17.42
N LYS A 132 11.34 -12.44 17.25
CA LYS A 132 12.14 -13.67 17.31
C LYS A 132 12.94 -13.94 16.03
N TYR A 133 12.39 -13.57 14.86
CA TYR A 133 12.91 -14.05 13.58
C TYR A 133 13.39 -12.95 12.62
N VAL A 134 13.25 -11.66 12.99
CA VAL A 134 13.67 -10.52 12.18
C VAL A 134 14.79 -9.76 12.90
N ASP A 135 15.93 -9.60 12.24
CA ASP A 135 17.08 -8.91 12.81
C ASP A 135 16.97 -7.38 12.71
N LEU A 136 16.32 -6.89 11.64
CA LEU A 136 16.09 -5.45 11.42
C LEU A 136 14.68 -5.24 10.89
N MET A 137 13.86 -4.46 11.63
CA MET A 137 12.54 -4.02 11.20
C MET A 137 12.59 -2.55 10.79
N LEU A 138 12.14 -2.27 9.56
CA LEU A 138 12.02 -0.93 8.99
C LEU A 138 10.55 -0.54 8.84
N CYS A 139 10.11 0.41 9.64
CA CYS A 139 8.74 0.89 9.70
C CYS A 139 8.55 2.11 8.79
N ILE A 140 7.35 2.26 8.25
CA ILE A 140 6.96 3.35 7.37
C ILE A 140 5.96 4.34 8.00
N PHE A 141 5.37 3.97 9.13
CA PHE A 141 4.51 4.85 9.93
C PHE A 141 5.22 5.19 11.24
N PRO A 142 5.20 6.47 11.68
CA PRO A 142 5.92 6.91 12.87
C PRO A 142 5.42 6.23 14.14
N PHE A 143 4.11 6.02 14.28
CA PHE A 143 3.50 5.39 15.45
C PHE A 143 3.88 3.90 15.61
N GLU A 144 4.37 3.25 14.56
CA GLU A 144 4.83 1.86 14.63
C GLU A 144 6.06 1.72 15.53
N VAL A 145 6.88 2.77 15.66
CA VAL A 145 8.04 2.77 16.57
C VAL A 145 7.57 2.60 18.02
N ASP A 146 6.60 3.40 18.45
CA ASP A 146 6.05 3.31 19.80
C ASP A 146 5.30 1.99 20.01
N PHE A 147 4.57 1.53 18.99
CA PHE A 147 3.90 0.24 19.02
C PHE A 147 4.90 -0.91 19.29
N TYR A 148 6.01 -1.00 18.58
CA TYR A 148 7.01 -2.04 18.78
C TYR A 148 7.81 -1.87 20.08
N LYS A 149 8.05 -0.63 20.52
CA LYS A 149 8.71 -0.32 21.80
C LYS A 149 7.94 -0.90 22.99
N ASN A 150 6.59 -0.92 22.95
CA ASN A 150 5.76 -1.55 23.97
C ASN A 150 6.01 -3.05 24.13
N TYR A 151 6.63 -3.70 23.12
CA TYR A 151 7.04 -5.10 23.15
C TYR A 151 8.55 -5.30 23.35
N ASN A 152 9.27 -4.23 23.75
CA ASN A 152 10.74 -4.25 23.89
C ASN A 152 11.43 -4.72 22.60
N PHE A 153 11.02 -4.18 21.44
CA PHE A 153 11.63 -4.44 20.15
C PHE A 153 11.93 -3.14 19.44
N ASP A 154 13.23 -2.86 19.27
CA ASP A 154 13.69 -1.66 18.61
C ASP A 154 13.52 -1.79 17.09
N VAL A 155 12.88 -0.81 16.49
CA VAL A 155 12.63 -0.72 15.06
C VAL A 155 13.07 0.63 14.53
N LYS A 156 13.30 0.73 13.21
CA LYS A 156 13.72 2.01 12.61
C LYS A 156 12.62 2.58 11.73
N PHE A 157 12.20 3.79 11.99
CA PHE A 157 11.35 4.56 11.10
C PHE A 157 12.20 5.14 9.96
N VAL A 158 11.90 4.78 8.72
CA VAL A 158 12.63 5.23 7.54
C VAL A 158 11.89 6.29 6.72
N GLY A 159 10.64 6.61 7.08
CA GLY A 159 9.72 7.43 6.31
C GLY A 159 8.87 6.59 5.36
N HIS A 160 7.84 7.21 4.79
CA HIS A 160 6.90 6.50 3.92
C HIS A 160 7.38 6.52 2.45
N PRO A 161 7.60 5.35 1.81
CA PRO A 161 8.18 5.26 0.46
C PRO A 161 7.29 5.84 -0.65
N LEU A 162 6.01 6.05 -0.37
CA LEU A 162 5.10 6.71 -1.27
C LEU A 162 5.51 8.16 -1.57
N ILE A 163 6.18 8.84 -0.62
CA ILE A 163 6.71 10.20 -0.83
C ILE A 163 7.76 10.20 -1.94
N ASP A 164 8.61 9.18 -1.99
CA ASP A 164 9.63 9.04 -3.04
C ASP A 164 8.95 8.80 -4.39
N ALA A 165 7.97 7.89 -4.45
CA ALA A 165 7.28 7.52 -5.68
C ALA A 165 6.49 8.69 -6.30
N LEU A 166 5.84 9.53 -5.49
CA LEU A 166 5.02 10.65 -5.99
C LEU A 166 5.85 11.85 -6.48
N ASN A 167 7.07 11.98 -5.99
CA ASN A 167 7.95 13.10 -6.40
C ASN A 167 8.63 12.89 -7.76
N GLU A 168 8.64 11.68 -8.29
CA GLU A 168 9.15 11.37 -9.62
C GLU A 168 8.18 11.78 -10.75
N THR A 169 6.94 12.16 -10.41
CA THR A 169 5.93 12.55 -11.39
C THR A 169 6.02 14.03 -11.75
N ASN A 170 6.18 14.32 -13.05
CA ASN A 170 6.35 15.65 -13.64
C ASN A 170 5.35 16.72 -13.13
N THR A 171 5.87 17.94 -12.93
CA THR A 171 5.18 19.14 -12.39
C THR A 171 4.41 19.97 -13.43
N LEU A 172 3.80 19.38 -14.44
CA LEU A 172 2.91 20.11 -15.33
C LEU A 172 1.72 20.65 -14.50
N LYS A 173 1.45 21.96 -14.62
CA LYS A 173 0.22 22.57 -14.10
C LYS A 173 -0.97 21.94 -14.81
N ILE A 174 -1.63 20.99 -14.16
CA ILE A 174 -2.82 20.33 -14.66
C ILE A 174 -4.03 21.00 -14.01
N GLU A 175 -5.02 21.34 -14.79
CA GLU A 175 -6.26 21.90 -14.28
C GLU A 175 -7.03 20.86 -13.46
N LYS A 176 -7.36 21.22 -12.21
CA LYS A 176 -8.11 20.36 -11.29
C LYS A 176 -9.61 20.62 -11.42
N ASN A 177 -10.23 19.98 -12.40
CA ASN A 177 -11.67 20.17 -12.66
C ASN A 177 -12.50 18.87 -12.62
N LYS A 178 -11.88 17.73 -12.30
CA LYS A 178 -12.54 16.42 -12.25
C LYS A 178 -12.72 15.93 -10.83
N ILE A 179 -13.58 14.93 -10.63
CA ILE A 179 -13.74 14.18 -9.38
C ILE A 179 -13.14 12.80 -9.59
N ALA A 180 -12.14 12.45 -8.78
CA ALA A 180 -11.50 11.14 -8.84
C ALA A 180 -12.40 10.05 -8.23
N LEU A 181 -12.46 8.91 -8.88
CA LEU A 181 -13.10 7.68 -8.41
C LEU A 181 -12.03 6.59 -8.32
N LEU A 182 -11.66 6.20 -7.10
CA LEU A 182 -10.64 5.19 -6.85
C LEU A 182 -11.28 3.94 -6.25
N PRO A 183 -11.68 2.95 -7.08
CA PRO A 183 -12.48 1.81 -6.64
C PRO A 183 -11.72 0.78 -5.81
N GLY A 184 -10.40 0.87 -5.79
CA GLY A 184 -9.52 -0.09 -5.14
C GLY A 184 -8.68 -0.90 -6.12
N SER A 185 -7.89 -1.83 -5.60
CA SER A 185 -6.91 -2.61 -6.37
C SER A 185 -7.29 -4.09 -6.53
N ARG A 186 -8.43 -4.52 -5.99
CA ARG A 186 -8.90 -5.91 -6.01
C ARG A 186 -10.26 -6.00 -6.70
N LYS A 187 -10.50 -7.13 -7.37
CA LYS A 187 -11.79 -7.37 -8.04
C LYS A 187 -12.99 -7.12 -7.13
N GLN A 188 -12.98 -7.66 -5.91
CA GLN A 188 -14.07 -7.50 -4.94
C GLN A 188 -14.29 -6.03 -4.54
N GLU A 189 -13.23 -5.25 -4.41
CA GLU A 189 -13.30 -3.82 -4.12
C GLU A 189 -13.95 -3.07 -5.29
N ILE A 190 -13.47 -3.30 -6.51
CA ILE A 190 -13.99 -2.70 -7.74
C ILE A 190 -15.48 -3.04 -7.91
N ASP A 191 -15.84 -4.32 -7.82
CA ASP A 191 -17.23 -4.79 -7.94
C ASP A 191 -18.15 -4.13 -6.89
N SER A 192 -17.68 -3.96 -5.65
CA SER A 192 -18.48 -3.39 -4.56
C SER A 192 -18.62 -1.88 -4.64
N MET A 193 -17.63 -1.17 -5.19
CA MET A 193 -17.62 0.30 -5.28
C MET A 193 -18.27 0.82 -6.57
N THR A 194 -18.23 0.06 -7.66
CA THR A 194 -18.77 0.46 -8.96
C THR A 194 -20.22 0.96 -8.89
N PRO A 195 -21.19 0.25 -8.25
CA PRO A 195 -22.58 0.72 -8.19
C PRO A 195 -22.73 2.07 -7.49
N LEU A 196 -21.95 2.32 -6.44
CA LEU A 196 -21.93 3.59 -5.72
C LEU A 196 -21.42 4.72 -6.62
N PHE A 197 -20.31 4.50 -7.30
CA PHE A 197 -19.69 5.50 -8.17
C PHE A 197 -20.58 5.87 -9.36
N LEU A 198 -21.21 4.88 -9.97
CA LEU A 198 -22.15 5.11 -11.07
C LEU A 198 -23.36 5.93 -10.64
N LYS A 199 -23.94 5.60 -9.46
CA LYS A 199 -25.07 6.37 -8.89
C LYS A 199 -24.69 7.84 -8.66
N ILE A 200 -23.49 8.11 -8.16
CA ILE A 200 -23.00 9.47 -7.95
C ILE A 200 -22.78 10.18 -9.29
N ALA A 201 -22.12 9.51 -10.24
CA ALA A 201 -21.83 10.10 -11.55
C ALA A 201 -23.13 10.38 -12.36
N GLU A 202 -24.15 9.58 -12.20
CA GLU A 202 -25.46 9.79 -12.81
C GLU A 202 -26.20 10.98 -12.17
N LYS A 203 -26.19 11.06 -10.83
CA LYS A 203 -26.81 12.18 -10.11
C LYS A 203 -26.15 13.52 -10.39
N TYR A 204 -24.82 13.55 -10.51
CA TYR A 204 -24.00 14.74 -10.79
C TYR A 204 -23.50 14.73 -12.22
N TYR A 205 -24.40 14.55 -13.19
CA TYR A 205 -24.08 14.38 -14.61
C TYR A 205 -23.34 15.58 -15.24
N SER A 206 -23.47 16.77 -14.67
CA SER A 206 -22.74 17.99 -15.09
C SER A 206 -21.28 17.98 -14.65
N GLU A 207 -20.92 17.18 -13.66
CA GLU A 207 -19.53 17.03 -13.20
C GLU A 207 -18.78 16.03 -14.07
N LYS A 208 -17.47 16.24 -14.20
CA LYS A 208 -16.57 15.30 -14.88
C LYS A 208 -15.92 14.36 -13.86
N PHE A 209 -16.01 13.08 -14.10
CA PHE A 209 -15.40 12.05 -13.25
C PHE A 209 -14.22 11.40 -13.96
N ILE A 210 -13.26 10.92 -13.17
CA ILE A 210 -12.09 10.23 -13.67
C ILE A 210 -11.80 9.01 -12.78
N VAL A 211 -11.78 7.81 -13.38
CA VAL A 211 -11.57 6.55 -12.68
C VAL A 211 -10.11 6.14 -12.78
N ALA A 212 -9.51 5.76 -11.66
CA ALA A 212 -8.22 5.07 -11.65
C ALA A 212 -8.42 3.58 -11.98
N GLY A 213 -8.18 3.21 -13.21
CA GLY A 213 -8.27 1.84 -13.70
C GLY A 213 -6.96 1.08 -13.50
N ILE A 214 -7.06 -0.24 -13.26
CA ILE A 214 -5.93 -1.16 -13.13
C ILE A 214 -6.04 -2.19 -14.26
N SER A 215 -5.18 -2.09 -15.25
CA SER A 215 -5.24 -2.92 -16.47
C SER A 215 -5.07 -4.41 -16.18
N SER A 216 -4.27 -4.77 -15.19
CA SER A 216 -4.04 -6.16 -14.80
C SER A 216 -5.26 -6.85 -14.15
N MET A 217 -6.28 -6.09 -13.73
CA MET A 217 -7.55 -6.64 -13.22
C MET A 217 -8.54 -7.02 -14.33
N GLY A 218 -8.24 -6.67 -15.59
CA GLY A 218 -9.12 -6.87 -16.74
C GLY A 218 -9.99 -5.64 -16.99
N LYS A 219 -9.97 -5.16 -18.25
CA LYS A 219 -10.73 -3.97 -18.66
C LYS A 219 -12.24 -4.18 -18.56
N GLU A 220 -12.69 -5.41 -18.61
CA GLU A 220 -14.10 -5.83 -18.53
C GLU A 220 -14.75 -5.40 -17.19
N LEU A 221 -13.99 -5.40 -16.10
CA LEU A 221 -14.48 -4.94 -14.78
C LEU A 221 -14.87 -3.45 -14.77
N TYR A 222 -14.33 -2.70 -15.71
CA TYR A 222 -14.57 -1.26 -15.81
C TYR A 222 -15.57 -0.89 -16.93
N SER A 223 -16.13 -1.88 -17.63
CA SER A 223 -17.07 -1.66 -18.74
C SER A 223 -18.29 -0.79 -18.36
N ASN A 224 -18.77 -0.93 -17.11
CA ASN A 224 -19.87 -0.12 -16.58
C ASN A 224 -19.53 1.37 -16.45
N PHE A 225 -18.25 1.76 -16.41
CA PHE A 225 -17.83 3.16 -16.38
C PHE A 225 -17.81 3.83 -17.77
N ASN A 226 -18.19 3.13 -18.83
CA ASN A 226 -18.34 3.73 -20.15
C ASN A 226 -19.56 4.66 -20.17
N ARG A 227 -19.39 5.89 -19.67
CA ARG A 227 -20.39 6.94 -19.57
C ARG A 227 -19.80 8.24 -20.09
N ARG A 228 -20.65 9.15 -20.62
CA ARG A 228 -20.24 10.41 -21.25
C ARG A 228 -19.43 11.32 -20.32
N ASN A 229 -19.73 11.30 -19.02
CA ASN A 229 -19.07 12.16 -18.02
C ASN A 229 -18.01 11.43 -17.20
N ILE A 230 -17.61 10.19 -17.59
CA ILE A 230 -16.58 9.40 -16.91
C ILE A 230 -15.46 9.08 -17.89
N GLU A 231 -14.24 9.39 -17.49
CA GLU A 231 -12.98 9.00 -18.16
C GLU A 231 -12.27 7.93 -17.33
N ILE A 232 -11.55 7.02 -17.95
CA ILE A 232 -10.72 6.03 -17.24
C ILE A 232 -9.26 6.28 -17.63
N ILE A 233 -8.39 6.44 -16.64
CA ILE A 233 -6.93 6.41 -16.82
C ILE A 233 -6.41 5.12 -16.21
N TRP A 234 -5.61 4.41 -17.00
CA TRP A 234 -5.07 3.11 -16.63
C TRP A 234 -3.70 3.22 -16.01
N ASP A 235 -3.50 2.51 -14.87
CA ASP A 235 -2.22 2.30 -14.19
C ASP A 235 -1.45 3.59 -13.78
N ASP A 236 -2.17 4.73 -13.72
CA ASP A 236 -1.60 6.04 -13.35
C ASP A 236 -2.51 6.81 -12.39
N THR A 237 -2.65 6.29 -11.17
CA THR A 237 -3.40 6.95 -10.08
C THR A 237 -2.90 8.38 -9.80
N PRO A 238 -1.58 8.66 -9.77
CA PRO A 238 -1.10 10.02 -9.58
C PRO A 238 -1.61 11.02 -10.65
N ARG A 239 -1.72 10.61 -11.90
CA ARG A 239 -2.27 11.44 -12.99
C ARG A 239 -3.76 11.68 -12.79
N VAL A 240 -4.52 10.67 -12.35
CA VAL A 240 -5.95 10.84 -11.99
C VAL A 240 -6.10 11.88 -10.90
N LEU A 241 -5.35 11.77 -9.81
CA LEU A 241 -5.43 12.67 -8.67
C LEU A 241 -4.98 14.10 -9.00
N LYS A 242 -3.94 14.27 -9.83
CA LYS A 242 -3.46 15.60 -10.25
C LYS A 242 -4.51 16.39 -11.05
N GLN A 243 -5.43 15.73 -11.74
CA GLN A 243 -6.54 16.36 -12.47
C GLN A 243 -7.79 16.58 -11.61
N SER A 244 -7.75 16.20 -10.32
CA SER A 244 -8.96 16.11 -9.50
C SER A 244 -9.04 17.22 -8.47
N LYS A 245 -10.23 17.83 -8.36
CA LYS A 245 -10.59 18.83 -7.33
C LYS A 245 -11.09 18.18 -6.03
N ALA A 246 -11.57 16.94 -6.11
CA ALA A 246 -12.00 16.08 -5.00
C ALA A 246 -11.86 14.60 -5.38
N ALA A 247 -11.89 13.71 -4.39
CA ALA A 247 -11.79 12.27 -4.62
C ALA A 247 -12.77 11.47 -3.75
N ILE A 248 -13.31 10.37 -4.31
CA ILE A 248 -14.02 9.32 -3.60
C ILE A 248 -13.13 8.08 -3.66
N VAL A 249 -12.62 7.66 -2.51
CA VAL A 249 -11.53 6.70 -2.45
C VAL A 249 -11.94 5.47 -1.66
N ASN A 250 -11.78 4.28 -2.24
CA ASN A 250 -11.85 3.05 -1.45
C ASN A 250 -10.70 2.99 -0.45
N SER A 251 -10.98 2.58 0.79
CA SER A 251 -9.97 2.61 1.87
C SER A 251 -8.73 1.78 1.52
N GLY A 252 -7.56 2.41 1.57
CA GLY A 252 -6.27 1.80 1.26
C GLY A 252 -5.17 2.83 1.09
N THR A 253 -4.07 2.43 0.47
CA THR A 253 -2.90 3.30 0.19
C THR A 253 -3.28 4.51 -0.67
N ALA A 254 -4.28 4.37 -1.53
CA ALA A 254 -4.78 5.46 -2.38
C ALA A 254 -5.26 6.69 -1.59
N THR A 255 -5.68 6.52 -0.32
CA THR A 255 -6.03 7.65 0.55
C THR A 255 -4.81 8.50 0.91
N LEU A 256 -3.64 7.88 1.09
CA LEU A 256 -2.38 8.60 1.28
C LEU A 256 -1.92 9.28 -0.01
N GLU A 257 -2.11 8.66 -1.17
CA GLU A 257 -1.80 9.27 -2.46
C GLU A 257 -2.62 10.55 -2.67
N ALA A 258 -3.95 10.49 -2.42
CA ALA A 258 -4.82 11.64 -2.51
C ALA A 258 -4.39 12.76 -1.55
N ALA A 259 -4.08 12.44 -0.30
CA ALA A 259 -3.61 13.39 0.70
C ALA A 259 -2.26 14.03 0.31
N LEU A 260 -1.29 13.22 -0.13
CA LEU A 260 0.03 13.70 -0.54
C LEU A 260 -0.01 14.55 -1.82
N LEU A 261 -1.02 14.39 -2.68
CA LEU A 261 -1.27 15.22 -3.86
C LEU A 261 -2.24 16.38 -3.60
N ASN A 262 -2.58 16.63 -2.33
CA ASN A 262 -3.49 17.71 -1.90
C ASN A 262 -4.83 17.65 -2.63
N VAL A 263 -5.45 16.46 -2.67
CA VAL A 263 -6.80 16.25 -3.19
C VAL A 263 -7.74 15.97 -2.02
N PRO A 264 -8.63 16.89 -1.65
CA PRO A 264 -9.64 16.64 -0.63
C PRO A 264 -10.46 15.40 -0.98
N GLN A 265 -10.67 14.52 0.01
CA GLN A 265 -11.26 13.22 -0.25
C GLN A 265 -12.28 12.81 0.81
N MET A 266 -13.16 11.94 0.43
CA MET A 266 -13.92 11.07 1.33
C MET A 266 -13.56 9.61 1.08
N VAL A 267 -13.57 8.83 2.15
CA VAL A 267 -13.16 7.43 2.12
C VAL A 267 -14.38 6.55 2.22
N CYS A 268 -14.53 5.62 1.28
CA CYS A 268 -15.60 4.65 1.28
C CYS A 268 -15.02 3.24 1.46
N TYR A 269 -15.76 2.39 2.16
CA TYR A 269 -15.39 0.98 2.27
C TYR A 269 -16.63 0.10 2.27
N LYS A 270 -16.69 -0.80 1.31
CA LYS A 270 -17.81 -1.75 1.18
C LYS A 270 -17.28 -3.15 0.92
N THR A 271 -17.77 -4.12 1.70
CA THR A 271 -17.41 -5.53 1.57
C THR A 271 -18.64 -6.41 1.84
N SER A 272 -18.53 -7.73 1.69
CA SER A 272 -19.63 -8.62 2.01
C SER A 272 -20.02 -8.51 3.49
N GLY A 273 -21.32 -8.65 3.80
CA GLY A 273 -21.82 -8.53 5.17
C GLY A 273 -21.14 -9.46 6.16
N LEU A 274 -20.84 -10.70 5.74
CA LEU A 274 -20.13 -11.68 6.57
C LEU A 274 -18.69 -11.23 6.85
N THR A 275 -17.95 -10.78 5.83
CA THR A 275 -16.59 -10.24 5.98
C THR A 275 -16.57 -9.04 6.90
N TYR A 276 -17.52 -8.12 6.75
CA TYR A 276 -17.65 -6.96 7.62
C TYR A 276 -17.90 -7.35 9.07
N PHE A 277 -18.81 -8.27 9.33
CA PHE A 277 -19.13 -8.73 10.69
C PHE A 277 -17.90 -9.33 11.39
N ILE A 278 -17.15 -10.15 10.68
CA ILE A 278 -15.90 -10.74 11.18
C ILE A 278 -14.84 -9.64 11.40
N ALA A 279 -14.65 -8.76 10.42
CA ALA A 279 -13.67 -7.68 10.49
C ALA A 279 -13.97 -6.74 11.66
N LYS A 280 -15.24 -6.36 11.88
CA LYS A 280 -15.66 -5.49 12.99
C LYS A 280 -15.31 -6.05 14.38
N LYS A 281 -15.28 -7.38 14.53
CA LYS A 281 -14.89 -8.04 15.80
C LYS A 281 -13.38 -8.12 15.99
N LEU A 282 -12.60 -8.14 14.90
CA LEU A 282 -11.16 -8.35 14.95
C LEU A 282 -10.37 -7.05 14.88
N ILE A 283 -10.90 -6.03 14.22
CA ILE A 283 -10.24 -4.74 14.03
C ILE A 283 -10.30 -3.95 15.35
N LYS A 284 -9.14 -3.50 15.81
CA LYS A 284 -8.98 -2.74 17.06
C LYS A 284 -8.84 -1.22 16.83
N VAL A 285 -8.67 -0.79 15.60
CA VAL A 285 -8.49 0.62 15.26
C VAL A 285 -9.82 1.33 15.08
N LYS A 286 -9.86 2.60 15.49
CA LYS A 286 -11.04 3.46 15.37
C LYS A 286 -11.33 3.84 13.91
N TRP A 287 -10.29 3.95 13.09
CA TRP A 287 -10.34 4.44 11.71
C TRP A 287 -9.90 3.36 10.73
N ILE A 288 -10.41 3.41 9.49
CA ILE A 288 -10.01 2.48 8.42
C ILE A 288 -9.05 3.12 7.42
N SER A 289 -9.07 4.45 7.30
CA SER A 289 -8.18 5.20 6.43
C SER A 289 -6.81 5.38 7.08
N PRO A 290 -5.71 5.06 6.40
CA PRO A 290 -4.37 5.41 6.86
C PRO A 290 -4.20 6.88 7.23
N VAL A 291 -4.88 7.81 6.55
CA VAL A 291 -4.86 9.25 6.87
C VAL A 291 -5.34 9.50 8.29
N ASN A 292 -6.53 9.01 8.64
CA ASN A 292 -7.11 9.19 9.97
C ASN A 292 -6.33 8.42 11.06
N ILE A 293 -5.83 7.23 10.72
CA ILE A 293 -5.03 6.42 11.65
C ILE A 293 -3.74 7.15 12.05
N ILE A 294 -3.01 7.69 11.07
CA ILE A 294 -1.73 8.38 11.31
C ILE A 294 -1.95 9.67 12.09
N LEU A 295 -2.99 10.43 11.74
CA LEU A 295 -3.34 11.69 12.42
C LEU A 295 -4.07 11.46 13.75
N ASN A 296 -4.53 10.24 14.02
CA ASN A 296 -5.32 9.85 15.18
C ASN A 296 -6.58 10.73 15.40
N ARG A 297 -7.17 11.20 14.27
CA ARG A 297 -8.42 11.97 14.26
C ARG A 297 -9.14 11.82 12.91
N GLU A 298 -10.42 12.25 12.87
CA GLU A 298 -11.19 12.31 11.63
C GLU A 298 -10.77 13.53 10.79
N ALA A 299 -9.69 13.36 10.03
CA ALA A 299 -9.22 14.36 9.06
C ALA A 299 -10.00 14.28 7.74
N VAL A 300 -10.44 13.08 7.38
CA VAL A 300 -11.30 12.80 6.23
C VAL A 300 -12.49 11.95 6.66
N LYS A 301 -13.66 12.19 6.08
CA LYS A 301 -14.87 11.40 6.38
C LYS A 301 -14.73 9.97 5.89
N GLU A 302 -15.15 9.00 6.73
CA GLU A 302 -15.18 7.59 6.40
C GLU A 302 -16.62 7.08 6.36
N PHE A 303 -17.00 6.50 5.24
CA PHE A 303 -18.31 5.90 5.00
C PHE A 303 -18.16 4.38 4.89
N ILE A 304 -18.74 3.64 5.84
CA ILE A 304 -18.54 2.20 5.94
C ILE A 304 -19.87 1.49 5.73
N GLN A 305 -19.93 0.55 4.77
CA GLN A 305 -21.10 -0.30 4.51
C GLN A 305 -22.38 0.49 4.24
N HIS A 306 -23.26 0.56 5.23
CA HIS A 306 -24.55 1.23 5.12
C HIS A 306 -24.44 2.75 4.98
N ASP A 307 -23.40 3.36 5.53
CA ASP A 307 -23.17 4.81 5.43
C ASP A 307 -22.90 5.23 3.98
N CYS A 308 -22.41 4.29 3.13
CA CYS A 308 -22.19 4.53 1.71
C CYS A 308 -23.50 4.72 0.89
N VAL A 309 -24.66 4.54 1.46
CA VAL A 309 -25.93 4.46 0.70
C VAL A 309 -26.80 5.70 0.85
N ASN A 310 -26.61 6.52 1.87
CA ASN A 310 -27.50 7.59 2.28
C ASN A 310 -26.96 8.98 1.96
N GLY A 311 -27.84 9.99 1.93
CA GLY A 311 -27.56 11.38 1.59
C GLY A 311 -26.39 12.06 2.32
N THR A 312 -25.87 11.44 3.38
CA THR A 312 -24.67 11.90 4.09
C THR A 312 -23.41 11.90 3.21
N LEU A 313 -23.25 10.90 2.32
CA LEU A 313 -22.15 10.85 1.36
C LEU A 313 -22.25 11.98 0.33
N GLU A 314 -23.46 12.26 -0.12
CA GLU A 314 -23.71 13.34 -1.07
C GLU A 314 -23.46 14.72 -0.45
N SER A 315 -23.88 14.93 0.81
CA SER A 315 -23.60 16.17 1.52
C SER A 315 -22.09 16.39 1.71
N GLU A 316 -21.33 15.34 1.98
CA GLU A 316 -19.87 15.43 2.06
C GLU A 316 -19.26 15.76 0.69
N LEU A 317 -19.71 15.11 -0.39
CA LEU A 317 -19.23 15.46 -1.74
C LEU A 317 -19.45 16.93 -2.06
N LEU A 318 -20.65 17.45 -1.81
CA LEU A 318 -20.95 18.87 -2.02
C LEU A 318 -20.07 19.77 -1.13
N SER A 319 -19.81 19.37 0.11
CA SER A 319 -18.89 20.08 1.00
C SER A 319 -17.45 20.10 0.46
N LEU A 320 -16.96 18.96 -0.04
CA LEU A 320 -15.64 18.87 -0.70
C LEU A 320 -15.54 19.75 -1.96
N LEU A 321 -16.66 19.97 -2.66
CA LEU A 321 -16.68 20.76 -3.89
C LEU A 321 -16.81 22.26 -3.63
N ASN A 322 -17.63 22.66 -2.65
CA ASN A 322 -18.13 24.04 -2.54
C ASN A 322 -17.80 24.72 -1.20
N ASN A 323 -17.39 23.99 -0.16
CA ASN A 323 -17.08 24.57 1.15
C ASN A 323 -15.59 24.80 1.32
N GLU A 324 -15.15 26.04 1.09
CA GLU A 324 -13.73 26.44 1.19
C GLU A 324 -13.15 26.19 2.59
N VAL A 325 -13.89 26.49 3.65
CA VAL A 325 -13.43 26.30 5.04
C VAL A 325 -13.15 24.82 5.32
N HIS A 326 -14.05 23.93 4.89
CA HIS A 326 -13.89 22.49 5.03
C HIS A 326 -12.66 21.99 4.25
N ARG A 327 -12.49 22.46 3.00
CA ARG A 327 -11.34 22.13 2.15
C ARG A 327 -10.02 22.56 2.78
N VAL A 328 -9.95 23.80 3.27
CA VAL A 328 -8.73 24.34 3.93
C VAL A 328 -8.37 23.52 5.16
N LYS A 329 -9.36 23.13 5.98
CA LYS A 329 -9.14 22.26 7.13
C LYS A 329 -8.50 20.93 6.71
N ILE A 330 -9.04 20.26 5.69
CA ILE A 330 -8.50 18.98 5.19
C ILE A 330 -7.06 19.17 4.67
N LEU A 331 -6.79 20.25 3.94
CA LEU A 331 -5.44 20.52 3.42
C LEU A 331 -4.42 20.81 4.52
N ASN A 332 -4.83 21.46 5.61
CA ASN A 332 -4.00 21.64 6.80
C ASN A 332 -3.68 20.29 7.46
N ASP A 333 -4.68 19.41 7.61
CA ASP A 333 -4.49 18.06 8.11
C ASP A 333 -3.52 17.26 7.20
N TYR A 334 -3.58 17.45 5.88
CA TYR A 334 -2.64 16.83 4.95
C TYR A 334 -1.21 17.36 5.07
N SER A 335 -1.05 18.65 5.41
CA SER A 335 0.27 19.22 5.68
C SER A 335 0.91 18.58 6.90
N GLU A 336 0.16 18.40 7.99
CA GLU A 336 0.61 17.68 9.18
C GLU A 336 0.92 16.21 8.88
N LEU A 337 0.02 15.52 8.15
CA LEU A 337 0.24 14.14 7.71
C LEU A 337 1.58 13.99 6.96
N ARG A 338 1.89 14.92 6.05
CA ARG A 338 3.14 14.91 5.28
C ARG A 338 4.35 15.03 6.18
N GLN A 339 4.30 15.88 7.20
CA GLN A 339 5.38 16.00 8.19
C GLN A 339 5.59 14.70 8.97
N LEU A 340 4.49 14.07 9.42
CA LEU A 340 4.54 12.79 10.14
C LEU A 340 5.08 11.63 9.29
N LEU A 341 4.74 11.59 8.00
CA LEU A 341 5.25 10.56 7.08
C LEU A 341 6.75 10.70 6.77
N GLY A 342 7.34 11.82 7.14
CA GLY A 342 8.76 12.10 6.99
C GLY A 342 9.12 12.76 5.64
N SER A 343 10.42 12.94 5.44
CA SER A 343 10.97 13.55 4.22
C SER A 343 11.26 12.50 3.15
N LYS A 344 11.56 12.97 1.93
CA LYS A 344 12.12 12.16 0.83
C LYS A 344 13.31 11.30 1.28
N GLY A 345 13.53 10.20 0.57
CA GLY A 345 14.67 9.31 0.78
C GLY A 345 14.36 8.12 1.70
N ALA A 346 13.09 7.72 1.85
CA ALA A 346 12.71 6.53 2.63
C ALA A 346 13.45 5.28 2.13
N SER A 347 13.49 5.06 0.82
CA SER A 347 14.20 3.94 0.20
C SER A 347 15.71 4.00 0.44
N MET A 348 16.30 5.18 0.39
CA MET A 348 17.73 5.38 0.68
C MET A 348 18.04 5.15 2.16
N LYS A 349 17.19 5.62 3.09
CA LYS A 349 17.33 5.36 4.52
C LYS A 349 17.22 3.87 4.82
N ALA A 350 16.29 3.17 4.17
CA ALA A 350 16.14 1.74 4.29
C ALA A 350 17.40 0.99 3.80
N ALA A 351 17.94 1.36 2.64
CA ALA A 351 19.16 0.77 2.10
C ALA A 351 20.38 1.00 3.03
N LYS A 352 20.56 2.21 3.56
CA LYS A 352 21.60 2.51 4.56
C LYS A 352 21.45 1.68 5.83
N ALA A 353 20.22 1.47 6.29
CA ALA A 353 19.97 0.67 7.49
C ALA A 353 20.31 -0.81 7.27
N VAL A 354 20.03 -1.36 6.07
CA VAL A 354 20.42 -2.74 5.69
C VAL A 354 21.93 -2.88 5.60
N LEU A 355 22.64 -1.91 5.00
CA LEU A 355 24.11 -1.92 4.99
C LEU A 355 24.70 -1.83 6.40
N GLY A 356 24.08 -1.05 7.30
CA GLY A 356 24.46 -1.00 8.71
C GLY A 356 24.35 -2.36 9.41
N LEU A 357 23.26 -3.11 9.13
CA LEU A 357 23.07 -4.47 9.66
C LEU A 357 24.18 -5.43 9.21
N LEU A 358 24.71 -5.26 8.00
CA LEU A 358 25.76 -6.15 7.46
C LEU A 358 27.16 -5.84 7.99
N LYS A 359 27.38 -4.63 8.52
CA LYS A 359 28.64 -4.21 9.11
C LYS A 359 28.74 -4.48 10.61
N SER A 360 27.60 -4.74 11.28
CA SER A 360 27.50 -5.20 12.67
C SER A 360 27.60 -6.73 12.74
#